data_ce9c1a2ddecfd623cb0788441520bd34
#
_entry.id   ce9c1a2ddecfd623cb0788441520bd34
#
_cell.length_a   1.000
_cell.length_b   1.000
_cell.length_c   1.000
_cell.angle_alpha   90.00
_cell.angle_beta   90.00
_cell.angle_gamma   90.00
#
_symmetry.space_group_name_H-M   'P 1'
#
loop_
_entity.id
_entity.type
_entity.pdbx_description
1 polymer ?
#
loop_
_entity_poly.entity_id
_entity_poly.type
_entity_poly.pdbx_seq_one_letter_code
_entity_poly.pdbx_strand_id
1 'polypeptide(L)'
;MKNKLLIYGVFFVLLFTGFCLLISKYTDFFQSNLGVINNNIQPFSFTDQNGKSFTNKNVEGKVYVTEFFFTTCKAICPRINANMRRVYDAFKDDSNFVILSHTCMPETDSVPVLKRYEYKMLTGNLVEGEDGVYEIDKLKTDTSKNTLPATYKTNWFFVTGDKAALYSMARHSYMIDDNRIDTTQTIGDQFLHTQLFALVDKQMRVRKIYDGLKEEEVQELMNDIKDLLKEKSVQVSGVSNGWSNTPN
;
A
#
# COMPACT_ATOMS: atom_id res chain seq x y z
N MET A 1 41.61 -19.28 -43.36
CA MET A 1 40.15 -19.38 -43.09
C MET A 1 39.78 -19.20 -41.61
N LYS A 2 40.56 -19.77 -40.66
CA LYS A 2 40.24 -19.68 -39.21
C LYS A 2 40.14 -18.26 -38.62
N ASN A 3 41.00 -17.31 -39.10
CA ASN A 3 40.99 -15.93 -38.60
C ASN A 3 39.76 -15.12 -39.04
N LYS A 4 39.16 -15.41 -40.18
CA LYS A 4 37.94 -14.73 -40.65
C LYS A 4 36.74 -15.13 -39.81
N LEU A 5 36.65 -16.40 -39.42
CA LEU A 5 35.58 -16.91 -38.56
C LEU A 5 35.62 -16.28 -37.14
N LEU A 6 36.85 -16.09 -36.62
CA LEU A 6 37.08 -15.43 -35.35
C LEU A 6 36.64 -13.94 -35.39
N ILE A 7 36.98 -13.23 -36.47
CA ILE A 7 36.62 -11.83 -36.66
C ILE A 7 35.10 -11.66 -36.73
N TYR A 8 34.41 -12.51 -37.50
CA TYR A 8 32.95 -12.50 -37.56
C TYR A 8 32.31 -12.85 -36.19
N GLY A 9 32.85 -13.82 -35.47
CA GLY A 9 32.38 -14.15 -34.13
C GLY A 9 32.46 -12.98 -33.17
N VAL A 10 33.61 -12.30 -33.11
CA VAL A 10 33.79 -11.10 -32.26
C VAL A 10 32.86 -9.97 -32.69
N PHE A 11 32.70 -9.74 -33.99
CA PHE A 11 31.78 -8.72 -34.51
C PHE A 11 30.34 -9.00 -34.09
N PHE A 12 29.82 -10.23 -34.22
CA PHE A 12 28.48 -10.59 -33.84
C PHE A 12 28.25 -10.50 -32.30
N VAL A 13 29.24 -10.87 -31.50
CA VAL A 13 29.18 -10.72 -30.04
C VAL A 13 29.08 -9.25 -29.63
N LEU A 14 29.89 -8.37 -30.25
CA LEU A 14 29.83 -6.93 -29.97
C LEU A 14 28.51 -6.32 -30.44
N LEU A 15 27.99 -6.72 -31.60
CA LEU A 15 26.70 -6.26 -32.12
C LEU A 15 25.55 -6.72 -31.24
N PHE A 16 25.56 -7.98 -30.79
CA PHE A 16 24.54 -8.53 -29.87
C PHE A 16 24.57 -7.86 -28.48
N THR A 17 25.79 -7.66 -27.94
CA THR A 17 25.92 -6.93 -26.64
C THR A 17 25.47 -5.47 -26.78
N GLY A 18 25.84 -4.79 -27.87
CA GLY A 18 25.35 -3.43 -28.15
C GLY A 18 23.83 -3.36 -28.29
N PHE A 19 23.25 -4.33 -28.99
CA PHE A 19 21.79 -4.45 -29.13
C PHE A 19 21.10 -4.73 -27.79
N CYS A 20 21.63 -5.65 -26.97
CA CYS A 20 21.10 -5.92 -25.63
C CYS A 20 21.18 -4.68 -24.70
N LEU A 21 22.29 -3.92 -24.78
CA LEU A 21 22.45 -2.67 -24.03
C LEU A 21 21.48 -1.58 -24.50
N LEU A 22 21.22 -1.49 -25.80
CA LEU A 22 20.23 -0.57 -26.38
C LEU A 22 18.82 -0.97 -25.93
N ILE A 23 18.45 -2.24 -26.08
CA ILE A 23 17.14 -2.71 -25.65
C ILE A 23 16.95 -2.47 -24.13
N SER A 24 17.94 -2.81 -23.29
CA SER A 24 17.84 -2.58 -21.84
C SER A 24 17.70 -1.10 -21.46
N LYS A 25 18.10 -0.19 -22.33
CA LYS A 25 17.97 1.26 -22.13
C LYS A 25 16.64 1.83 -22.64
N TYR A 26 16.04 1.21 -23.67
CA TYR A 26 14.84 1.71 -24.33
C TYR A 26 13.57 0.88 -24.05
N THR A 27 13.70 -0.35 -23.61
CA THR A 27 12.56 -1.15 -23.15
C THR A 27 12.57 -1.19 -21.63
N ASP A 28 11.54 -0.63 -21.01
CA ASP A 28 11.26 -0.87 -19.59
C ASP A 28 10.81 -2.33 -19.41
N PHE A 29 11.79 -3.24 -19.44
CA PHE A 29 11.60 -4.68 -19.25
C PHE A 29 10.99 -5.01 -17.88
N PHE A 30 10.90 -4.02 -16.98
CA PHE A 30 10.37 -4.11 -15.63
C PHE A 30 9.11 -3.28 -15.42
N GLN A 31 8.39 -2.93 -16.49
CA GLN A 31 7.04 -2.38 -16.29
C GLN A 31 6.09 -3.51 -15.96
N SER A 32 5.40 -3.36 -14.82
CA SER A 32 4.28 -4.23 -14.48
C SER A 32 3.16 -4.06 -15.52
N ASN A 33 2.50 -5.15 -15.86
CA ASN A 33 1.33 -5.14 -16.77
C ASN A 33 0.08 -4.56 -16.12
N LEU A 34 0.18 -4.04 -14.88
CA LEU A 34 -0.93 -3.45 -14.16
C LEU A 34 -1.40 -2.15 -14.81
N GLY A 35 -2.67 -2.08 -15.13
CA GLY A 35 -3.32 -0.85 -15.56
C GLY A 35 -3.27 0.25 -14.50
N VAL A 36 -3.80 1.43 -14.82
CA VAL A 36 -4.03 2.51 -13.85
C VAL A 36 -5.54 2.66 -13.68
N ILE A 37 -6.02 2.46 -12.45
CA ILE A 37 -7.43 2.65 -12.07
C ILE A 37 -7.71 4.13 -11.80
N ASN A 38 -6.84 4.75 -10.99
CA ASN A 38 -6.91 6.17 -10.68
C ASN A 38 -5.49 6.77 -10.68
N ASN A 39 -5.30 7.85 -11.41
CA ASN A 39 -4.01 8.54 -11.53
C ASN A 39 -3.88 9.76 -10.61
N ASN A 40 -4.85 10.00 -9.74
CA ASN A 40 -4.91 11.19 -8.91
C ASN A 40 -5.29 10.85 -7.46
N ILE A 41 -4.30 10.58 -6.63
CA ILE A 41 -4.47 10.53 -5.19
C ILE A 41 -4.49 11.97 -4.66
N GLN A 42 -5.61 12.37 -4.05
CA GLN A 42 -5.76 13.70 -3.49
C GLN A 42 -4.74 13.96 -2.37
N PRO A 43 -4.29 15.21 -2.20
CA PRO A 43 -3.47 15.57 -1.04
C PRO A 43 -4.20 15.26 0.26
N PHE A 44 -3.48 14.67 1.21
CA PHE A 44 -4.04 14.33 2.52
C PHE A 44 -3.07 14.68 3.65
N SER A 45 -3.62 14.90 4.83
CA SER A 45 -2.87 15.08 6.08
C SER A 45 -3.66 14.45 7.21
N PHE A 46 -3.10 13.38 7.77
CA PHE A 46 -3.69 12.62 8.87
C PHE A 46 -2.71 12.58 10.05
N THR A 47 -3.13 11.97 11.16
CA THR A 47 -2.27 11.76 12.33
C THR A 47 -1.97 10.26 12.44
N ASP A 48 -0.69 9.90 12.52
CA ASP A 48 -0.28 8.51 12.67
C ASP A 48 -0.43 8.02 14.13
N GLN A 49 -0.21 6.74 14.35
CA GLN A 49 -0.24 6.09 15.66
C GLN A 49 0.81 6.63 16.66
N ASN A 50 1.74 7.46 16.23
CA ASN A 50 2.73 8.12 17.07
C ASN A 50 2.38 9.60 17.34
N GLY A 51 1.20 10.06 16.88
CA GLY A 51 0.76 11.44 17.01
C GLY A 51 1.47 12.40 16.05
N LYS A 52 2.15 11.90 15.02
CA LYS A 52 2.83 12.70 14.02
C LYS A 52 1.95 12.91 12.79
N SER A 53 2.16 14.05 12.13
CA SER A 53 1.49 14.28 10.84
C SER A 53 2.00 13.30 9.78
N PHE A 54 1.07 12.65 9.09
CA PHE A 54 1.31 11.73 7.98
C PHE A 54 0.63 12.28 6.72
N THR A 55 1.42 12.54 5.69
CA THR A 55 0.98 13.22 4.47
C THR A 55 1.44 12.46 3.24
N ASN A 56 1.06 12.91 2.05
CA ASN A 56 1.54 12.39 0.77
C ASN A 56 3.07 12.25 0.72
N LYS A 57 3.82 13.17 1.36
CA LYS A 57 5.29 13.15 1.40
C LYS A 57 5.86 11.89 2.05
N ASN A 58 5.11 11.24 2.92
CA ASN A 58 5.55 10.02 3.60
C ASN A 58 5.53 8.79 2.70
N VAL A 59 4.71 8.83 1.63
CA VAL A 59 4.51 7.73 0.67
C VAL A 59 4.98 8.09 -0.75
N GLU A 60 5.36 9.34 -1.00
CA GLU A 60 5.87 9.79 -2.30
C GLU A 60 7.11 8.99 -2.71
N GLY A 61 7.11 8.51 -3.96
CA GLY A 61 8.20 7.68 -4.50
C GLY A 61 8.22 6.24 -3.98
N LYS A 62 7.24 5.83 -3.16
CA LYS A 62 7.12 4.48 -2.63
C LYS A 62 5.92 3.74 -3.23
N VAL A 63 6.02 2.43 -3.26
CA VAL A 63 4.86 1.56 -3.45
C VAL A 63 4.15 1.42 -2.11
N TYR A 64 2.84 1.55 -2.08
CA TYR A 64 2.12 1.31 -0.85
C TYR A 64 0.79 0.59 -1.07
N VAL A 65 0.38 -0.13 -0.04
CA VAL A 65 -0.94 -0.76 0.06
C VAL A 65 -1.76 0.01 1.09
N THR A 66 -3.01 0.26 0.79
CA THR A 66 -3.92 0.91 1.73
C THR A 66 -5.17 0.08 1.96
N GLU A 67 -5.69 0.18 3.17
CA GLU A 67 -6.93 -0.44 3.62
C GLU A 67 -7.67 0.50 4.57
N PHE A 68 -8.93 0.13 4.88
CA PHE A 68 -9.72 0.77 5.92
C PHE A 68 -10.12 -0.24 6.99
N PHE A 69 -10.02 0.15 8.25
CA PHE A 69 -10.28 -0.71 9.40
C PHE A 69 -10.89 0.09 10.56
N PHE A 70 -11.27 -0.59 11.63
CA PHE A 70 -11.50 0.01 12.94
C PHE A 70 -11.14 -0.97 14.04
N THR A 71 -10.64 -0.45 15.17
CA THR A 71 -9.97 -1.27 16.18
C THR A 71 -10.92 -2.22 16.94
N THR A 72 -12.22 -1.90 16.98
CA THR A 72 -13.25 -2.67 17.66
C THR A 72 -14.00 -3.65 16.77
N CYS A 73 -13.65 -3.76 15.51
CA CYS A 73 -14.23 -4.72 14.58
C CYS A 73 -13.99 -6.16 15.02
N LYS A 74 -15.07 -6.94 15.10
CA LYS A 74 -15.03 -8.37 15.48
C LYS A 74 -15.41 -9.29 14.33
N ALA A 75 -15.78 -8.73 13.18
CA ALA A 75 -16.24 -9.50 12.03
C ALA A 75 -15.09 -9.77 11.05
N ILE A 76 -14.96 -8.97 10.02
CA ILE A 76 -14.00 -9.20 8.91
C ILE A 76 -12.59 -8.68 9.20
N CYS A 77 -12.44 -7.61 9.99
CA CYS A 77 -11.14 -6.98 10.21
C CYS A 77 -10.07 -7.91 10.79
N PRO A 78 -10.36 -8.86 11.69
CA PRO A 78 -9.33 -9.79 12.16
C PRO A 78 -8.68 -10.56 11.02
N ARG A 79 -9.46 -11.03 10.04
CA ARG A 79 -8.97 -11.79 8.87
C ARG A 79 -8.24 -10.89 7.88
N ILE A 80 -8.81 -9.73 7.58
CA ILE A 80 -8.20 -8.74 6.68
C ILE A 80 -6.84 -8.31 7.23
N ASN A 81 -6.78 -7.98 8.54
CA ASN A 81 -5.54 -7.54 9.17
C ASN A 81 -4.51 -8.68 9.31
N ALA A 82 -4.95 -9.94 9.45
CA ALA A 82 -4.05 -11.09 9.40
C ALA A 82 -3.41 -11.22 8.01
N ASN A 83 -4.19 -11.03 6.96
CA ASN A 83 -3.68 -11.02 5.59
C ASN A 83 -2.76 -9.82 5.32
N MET A 84 -3.12 -8.63 5.83
CA MET A 84 -2.23 -7.45 5.76
C MET A 84 -0.93 -7.67 6.56
N ARG A 85 -0.98 -8.39 7.69
CA ARG A 85 0.22 -8.78 8.43
C ARG A 85 1.14 -9.70 7.61
N ARG A 86 0.60 -10.59 6.78
CA ARG A 86 1.41 -11.41 5.84
C ARG A 86 2.10 -10.53 4.80
N VAL A 87 1.39 -9.54 4.27
CA VAL A 87 2.00 -8.54 3.37
C VAL A 87 3.11 -7.78 4.11
N TYR A 88 2.84 -7.32 5.34
CA TYR A 88 3.86 -6.66 6.17
C TYR A 88 5.11 -7.53 6.36
N ASP A 89 4.93 -8.78 6.79
CA ASP A 89 6.06 -9.69 7.05
C ASP A 89 6.91 -9.96 5.80
N ALA A 90 6.29 -9.93 4.60
CA ALA A 90 6.98 -10.12 3.33
C ALA A 90 7.80 -8.89 2.91
N PHE A 91 7.41 -7.68 3.31
CA PHE A 91 8.00 -6.42 2.81
C PHE A 91 8.46 -5.45 3.90
N LYS A 92 8.47 -5.83 5.17
CA LYS A 92 8.83 -4.96 6.29
C LYS A 92 10.26 -4.38 6.23
N ASP A 93 11.15 -5.05 5.53
CA ASP A 93 12.56 -4.66 5.40
C ASP A 93 12.80 -3.80 4.13
N ASP A 94 11.80 -3.60 3.27
CA ASP A 94 11.92 -2.75 2.08
C ASP A 94 11.55 -1.29 2.41
N SER A 95 12.52 -0.41 2.32
CA SER A 95 12.34 1.03 2.59
C SER A 95 11.47 1.75 1.56
N ASN A 96 11.26 1.15 0.38
CA ASN A 96 10.42 1.69 -0.70
C ASN A 96 8.99 1.18 -0.64
N PHE A 97 8.63 0.43 0.41
CA PHE A 97 7.29 -0.10 0.63
C PHE A 97 6.67 0.46 1.91
N VAL A 98 5.37 0.73 1.87
CA VAL A 98 4.59 1.23 3.01
C VAL A 98 3.22 0.54 3.05
N ILE A 99 2.71 0.27 4.23
CA ILE A 99 1.30 -0.05 4.46
C ILE A 99 0.67 1.14 5.17
N LEU A 100 -0.49 1.58 4.67
CA LEU A 100 -1.22 2.72 5.21
C LEU A 100 -2.66 2.30 5.52
N SER A 101 -2.94 2.03 6.80
CA SER A 101 -4.26 1.64 7.28
C SER A 101 -4.99 2.86 7.87
N HIS A 102 -6.16 3.18 7.28
CA HIS A 102 -7.00 4.30 7.69
C HIS A 102 -8.11 3.81 8.61
N THR A 103 -8.33 4.50 9.74
CA THR A 103 -9.51 4.16 10.54
C THR A 103 -10.80 4.68 9.91
N CYS A 104 -11.86 3.86 9.98
CA CYS A 104 -13.23 4.30 9.64
C CYS A 104 -13.91 5.00 10.84
N MET A 105 -13.36 4.88 12.05
CA MET A 105 -13.96 5.37 13.29
C MET A 105 -13.02 6.29 14.06
N PRO A 106 -12.66 7.46 13.52
CA PRO A 106 -11.71 8.37 14.16
C PRO A 106 -12.20 8.87 15.53
N GLU A 107 -13.50 8.82 15.79
CA GLU A 107 -14.09 9.22 17.07
C GLU A 107 -13.69 8.28 18.22
N THR A 108 -13.48 6.99 17.91
CA THR A 108 -13.11 5.97 18.91
C THR A 108 -11.64 5.57 18.78
N ASP A 109 -11.10 5.61 17.60
CA ASP A 109 -9.74 5.19 17.29
C ASP A 109 -8.74 6.34 17.45
N SER A 110 -8.61 6.80 18.70
CA SER A 110 -7.63 7.83 19.06
C SER A 110 -6.19 7.34 18.92
N VAL A 111 -5.21 8.26 18.87
CA VAL A 111 -3.78 7.93 18.75
C VAL A 111 -3.32 6.87 19.78
N PRO A 112 -3.66 6.95 21.09
CA PRO A 112 -3.29 5.90 22.03
C PRO A 112 -3.94 4.54 21.72
N VAL A 113 -5.15 4.53 21.14
CA VAL A 113 -5.82 3.30 20.72
C VAL A 113 -5.12 2.69 19.51
N LEU A 114 -4.80 3.50 18.51
CA LEU A 114 -4.03 3.07 17.33
C LEU A 114 -2.64 2.55 17.71
N LYS A 115 -1.99 3.17 18.70
CA LYS A 115 -0.67 2.71 19.18
C LYS A 115 -0.73 1.31 19.81
N ARG A 116 -1.79 1.01 20.58
CA ARG A 116 -2.04 -0.34 21.12
C ARG A 116 -2.40 -1.33 20.00
N TYR A 117 -3.13 -0.86 18.99
CA TYR A 117 -3.49 -1.68 17.85
C TYR A 117 -2.27 -2.06 17.00
N GLU A 118 -1.38 -1.09 16.73
CA GLU A 118 -0.07 -1.35 16.10
C GLU A 118 0.69 -2.45 16.85
N TYR A 119 0.80 -2.31 18.18
CA TYR A 119 1.47 -3.31 19.00
C TYR A 119 0.86 -4.70 18.79
N LYS A 120 -0.46 -4.81 18.85
CA LYS A 120 -1.16 -6.07 18.60
C LYS A 120 -0.88 -6.62 17.21
N MET A 121 -0.93 -5.79 16.18
CA MET A 121 -0.72 -6.21 14.79
C MET A 121 0.71 -6.69 14.54
N LEU A 122 1.70 -6.01 15.13
CA LEU A 122 3.12 -6.30 14.86
C LEU A 122 3.70 -7.40 15.76
N THR A 123 3.13 -7.64 16.92
CA THR A 123 3.66 -8.62 17.90
C THR A 123 2.79 -9.85 18.05
N GLY A 124 1.52 -9.82 17.57
CA GLY A 124 0.61 -10.95 17.60
C GLY A 124 1.13 -12.11 16.77
N ASN A 125 0.85 -13.35 17.23
CA ASN A 125 1.19 -14.54 16.46
C ASN A 125 0.21 -14.69 15.30
N LEU A 126 0.72 -14.77 14.09
CA LEU A 126 -0.06 -15.13 12.92
C LEU A 126 -0.28 -16.64 12.93
N VAL A 127 -1.53 -17.05 12.97
CA VAL A 127 -1.92 -18.47 13.02
C VAL A 127 -2.77 -18.77 11.80
N GLU A 128 -2.46 -19.88 11.12
CA GLU A 128 -3.27 -20.42 10.05
C GLU A 128 -4.24 -21.46 10.63
N GLY A 129 -5.54 -21.25 10.42
CA GLY A 129 -6.58 -22.18 10.82
C GLY A 129 -6.66 -23.39 9.91
N GLU A 130 -7.38 -24.42 10.31
CA GLU A 130 -7.58 -25.67 9.53
C GLU A 130 -8.29 -25.41 8.19
N ASP A 131 -9.03 -24.30 8.08
CA ASP A 131 -9.70 -23.83 6.86
C ASP A 131 -8.81 -22.96 5.96
N GLY A 132 -7.51 -22.81 6.27
CA GLY A 132 -6.57 -21.96 5.56
C GLY A 132 -6.77 -20.46 5.82
N VAL A 133 -7.59 -20.10 6.80
CA VAL A 133 -7.83 -18.72 7.18
C VAL A 133 -6.77 -18.28 8.20
N TYR A 134 -6.17 -17.12 7.93
CA TYR A 134 -5.20 -16.53 8.85
C TYR A 134 -5.88 -15.62 9.87
N GLU A 135 -5.44 -15.75 11.12
CA GLU A 135 -5.84 -14.87 12.22
C GLU A 135 -4.61 -14.45 13.04
N ILE A 136 -4.73 -13.29 13.70
CA ILE A 136 -3.73 -12.87 14.67
C ILE A 136 -4.24 -13.30 16.05
N ASP A 137 -3.62 -14.34 16.59
CA ASP A 137 -3.98 -14.86 17.91
C ASP A 137 -3.85 -13.75 18.98
N LYS A 138 -4.84 -13.73 19.86
CA LYS A 138 -4.81 -12.85 21.03
C LYS A 138 -3.65 -13.33 21.89
N LEU A 139 -2.53 -12.66 21.74
CA LEU A 139 -1.37 -12.91 22.58
C LEU A 139 -1.80 -13.17 24.02
N LYS A 140 -1.22 -14.17 24.64
CA LYS A 140 -0.91 -14.20 26.09
C LYS A 140 0.05 -13.02 26.36
N THR A 141 -0.41 -11.81 26.03
CA THR A 141 0.40 -10.59 26.13
C THR A 141 0.46 -10.22 27.58
N ASP A 142 1.65 -10.13 28.08
CA ASP A 142 1.94 -9.32 29.24
C ASP A 142 1.37 -7.93 28.99
N THR A 143 0.17 -7.67 29.53
CA THR A 143 -0.57 -6.42 29.37
C THR A 143 0.17 -5.21 29.92
N SER A 144 1.33 -5.43 30.57
CA SER A 144 2.21 -4.39 31.08
C SER A 144 3.07 -3.70 30.00
N LYS A 145 3.18 -4.27 28.78
CA LYS A 145 4.01 -3.74 27.68
C LYS A 145 3.22 -3.59 26.39
N ASN A 146 2.20 -2.76 26.39
CA ASN A 146 1.33 -2.54 25.24
C ASN A 146 1.88 -1.57 24.17
N THR A 147 3.19 -1.32 24.16
CA THR A 147 3.83 -0.42 23.17
C THR A 147 5.17 -0.97 22.73
N LEU A 148 5.46 -0.79 21.46
CA LEU A 148 6.77 -1.12 20.89
C LEU A 148 7.83 -0.15 21.45
N PRO A 149 9.10 -0.57 21.56
CA PRO A 149 10.18 0.34 21.89
C PRO A 149 10.21 1.55 20.95
N ALA A 150 10.56 2.73 21.45
CA ALA A 150 10.65 3.96 20.64
C ALA A 150 11.63 3.85 19.46
N THR A 151 12.57 2.90 19.53
CA THR A 151 13.54 2.58 18.48
C THR A 151 12.98 1.66 17.40
N TYR A 152 11.79 1.07 17.60
CA TYR A 152 11.19 0.18 16.63
C TYR A 152 10.72 0.98 15.40
N LYS A 153 11.26 0.63 14.25
CA LYS A 153 10.88 1.23 12.98
C LYS A 153 9.94 0.27 12.27
N THR A 154 8.81 0.80 11.84
CA THR A 154 7.85 0.08 11.02
C THR A 154 7.56 0.86 9.75
N ASN A 155 7.21 0.14 8.68
CA ASN A 155 6.64 0.69 7.46
C ASN A 155 5.12 0.46 7.39
N TRP A 156 4.47 0.08 8.49
CA TRP A 156 3.01 -0.02 8.62
C TRP A 156 2.49 1.12 9.51
N PHE A 157 1.70 2.01 8.91
CA PHE A 157 1.16 3.19 9.57
C PHE A 157 -0.36 3.06 9.72
N PHE A 158 -0.84 3.38 10.91
CA PHE A 158 -2.25 3.45 11.26
C PHE A 158 -2.62 4.90 11.47
N VAL A 159 -3.52 5.44 10.65
CA VAL A 159 -3.82 6.86 10.66
C VAL A 159 -5.26 7.15 11.04
N THR A 160 -5.44 8.29 11.72
CA THR A 160 -6.72 8.87 12.12
C THR A 160 -6.78 10.34 11.73
N GLY A 161 -7.98 10.91 11.67
CA GLY A 161 -8.16 12.31 11.30
C GLY A 161 -9.60 12.70 11.14
N ASP A 162 -9.87 13.69 10.32
CA ASP A 162 -11.24 14.08 9.97
C ASP A 162 -11.96 12.96 9.22
N LYS A 163 -13.15 12.59 9.68
CA LYS A 163 -13.93 11.48 9.11
C LYS A 163 -14.29 11.70 7.66
N ALA A 164 -14.70 12.92 7.33
CA ALA A 164 -15.09 13.24 5.95
C ALA A 164 -13.88 13.14 5.00
N ALA A 165 -12.70 13.58 5.45
CA ALA A 165 -11.46 13.46 4.70
C ALA A 165 -11.05 11.98 4.51
N LEU A 166 -11.15 11.16 5.56
CA LEU A 166 -10.86 9.70 5.48
C LEU A 166 -11.77 9.01 4.47
N TYR A 167 -13.08 9.29 4.52
CA TYR A 167 -14.07 8.70 3.61
C TYR A 167 -13.91 9.22 2.18
N SER A 168 -13.54 10.49 2.00
CA SER A 168 -13.21 11.05 0.69
C SER A 168 -12.02 10.33 0.06
N MET A 169 -11.00 9.99 0.86
CA MET A 169 -9.86 9.19 0.36
C MET A 169 -10.30 7.83 -0.14
N ALA A 170 -11.14 7.10 0.60
CA ALA A 170 -11.63 5.79 0.18
C ALA A 170 -12.39 5.86 -1.16
N ARG A 171 -13.25 6.88 -1.33
CA ARG A 171 -14.16 7.03 -2.48
C ARG A 171 -13.48 7.59 -3.71
N HIS A 172 -12.76 8.68 -3.55
CA HIS A 172 -12.29 9.48 -4.68
C HIS A 172 -10.81 9.29 -4.99
N SER A 173 -10.02 8.81 -4.02
CA SER A 173 -8.60 8.54 -4.24
C SER A 173 -8.33 7.06 -4.46
N TYR A 174 -8.73 6.20 -3.53
CA TYR A 174 -8.43 4.77 -3.59
C TYR A 174 -9.46 3.94 -4.36
N MET A 175 -10.67 4.48 -4.58
CA MET A 175 -11.76 3.82 -5.31
C MET A 175 -12.20 2.48 -4.68
N ILE A 176 -12.12 2.37 -3.36
CA ILE A 176 -12.45 1.16 -2.59
C ILE A 176 -13.74 1.28 -1.77
N ASP A 177 -14.50 2.34 -1.99
CA ASP A 177 -15.85 2.53 -1.49
C ASP A 177 -16.76 2.97 -2.64
N ASP A 178 -17.87 2.27 -2.82
CA ASP A 178 -18.79 2.50 -3.94
C ASP A 178 -19.82 3.61 -3.71
N ASN A 179 -19.74 4.30 -2.57
CA ASN A 179 -20.65 5.39 -2.18
C ASN A 179 -22.14 4.99 -2.19
N ARG A 180 -22.47 3.70 -2.12
CA ARG A 180 -23.84 3.24 -2.01
C ARG A 180 -24.35 3.59 -0.61
N ILE A 181 -25.22 4.61 -0.58
CA ILE A 181 -25.92 4.94 0.65
C ILE A 181 -26.92 3.81 0.90
N ASP A 182 -26.70 3.03 1.94
CA ASP A 182 -27.71 2.12 2.43
C ASP A 182 -28.82 2.95 3.11
N THR A 183 -29.91 3.19 2.35
CA THR A 183 -31.04 3.98 2.85
C THR A 183 -31.79 3.31 4.01
N THR A 184 -31.45 2.07 4.34
CA THR A 184 -32.02 1.33 5.49
C THR A 184 -31.26 1.59 6.78
N GLN A 185 -30.06 2.19 6.71
CA GLN A 185 -29.21 2.50 7.85
C GLN A 185 -29.29 3.98 8.23
N THR A 186 -29.16 4.27 9.53
CA THR A 186 -29.06 5.66 9.98
C THR A 186 -27.74 6.28 9.53
N ILE A 187 -27.68 7.61 9.38
CA ILE A 187 -26.45 8.31 8.93
C ILE A 187 -25.25 7.99 9.85
N GLY A 188 -25.50 7.71 11.13
CA GLY A 188 -24.45 7.31 12.08
C GLY A 188 -23.91 5.89 11.88
N ASP A 189 -24.70 5.02 11.26
CA ASP A 189 -24.36 3.60 11.03
C ASP A 189 -23.85 3.34 9.61
N GLN A 190 -23.78 4.37 8.76
CA GLN A 190 -23.18 4.28 7.43
C GLN A 190 -21.67 4.18 7.56
N PHE A 191 -21.21 2.99 7.87
CA PHE A 191 -19.79 2.70 7.93
C PHE A 191 -19.23 2.38 6.54
N LEU A 192 -18.03 2.83 6.33
CA LEU A 192 -17.17 2.32 5.27
C LEU A 192 -16.84 0.86 5.61
N HIS A 193 -17.63 -0.06 5.09
CA HIS A 193 -17.36 -1.50 5.19
C HIS A 193 -16.67 -1.95 3.91
N THR A 194 -15.35 -1.92 3.91
CA THR A 194 -14.61 -2.45 2.79
C THR A 194 -13.61 -3.51 3.25
N GLN A 195 -13.57 -4.62 2.52
CA GLN A 195 -12.55 -5.66 2.65
C GLN A 195 -11.46 -5.50 1.60
N LEU A 196 -11.46 -4.36 0.89
CA LEU A 196 -10.62 -4.14 -0.27
C LEU A 196 -9.29 -3.49 0.12
N PHE A 197 -8.23 -3.94 -0.55
CA PHE A 197 -6.91 -3.34 -0.52
C PHE A 197 -6.66 -2.60 -1.84
N ALA A 198 -6.17 -1.37 -1.79
CA ALA A 198 -5.71 -0.68 -2.99
C ALA A 198 -4.18 -0.65 -3.03
N LEU A 199 -3.61 -1.08 -4.15
CA LEU A 199 -2.19 -1.02 -4.44
C LEU A 199 -1.87 0.25 -5.20
N VAL A 200 -0.97 1.06 -4.66
CA VAL A 200 -0.56 2.35 -5.21
C VAL A 200 0.93 2.33 -5.54
N ASP A 201 1.27 2.86 -6.70
CA ASP A 201 2.64 2.90 -7.21
C ASP A 201 3.44 4.14 -6.75
N LYS A 202 4.71 4.18 -7.13
CA LYS A 202 5.65 5.27 -6.83
C LYS A 202 5.23 6.64 -7.38
N GLN A 203 4.32 6.68 -8.35
CA GLN A 203 3.75 7.89 -8.95
C GLN A 203 2.41 8.30 -8.34
N MET A 204 2.02 7.71 -7.20
CA MET A 204 0.76 7.98 -6.52
C MET A 204 -0.47 7.61 -7.38
N ARG A 205 -0.42 6.50 -8.11
CA ARG A 205 -1.50 5.99 -8.96
C ARG A 205 -2.03 4.68 -8.40
N VAL A 206 -3.34 4.53 -8.28
CA VAL A 206 -3.96 3.24 -7.94
C VAL A 206 -3.84 2.31 -9.15
N ARG A 207 -3.16 1.19 -8.95
CA ARG A 207 -2.87 0.23 -10.02
C ARG A 207 -3.85 -0.94 -10.02
N LYS A 208 -4.22 -1.42 -8.85
CA LYS A 208 -5.17 -2.53 -8.71
C LYS A 208 -5.81 -2.54 -7.34
N ILE A 209 -6.99 -3.16 -7.26
CA ILE A 209 -7.77 -3.35 -6.03
C ILE A 209 -7.94 -4.86 -5.84
N TYR A 210 -7.81 -5.32 -4.59
CA TYR A 210 -7.85 -6.73 -4.21
C TYR A 210 -8.85 -6.96 -3.09
N ASP A 211 -9.51 -8.10 -3.10
CA ASP A 211 -10.31 -8.56 -1.98
C ASP A 211 -9.39 -9.18 -0.91
N GLY A 212 -9.25 -8.48 0.21
CA GLY A 212 -8.38 -8.88 1.32
C GLY A 212 -8.82 -10.16 2.06
N LEU A 213 -9.99 -10.72 1.74
CA LEU A 213 -10.48 -11.99 2.28
C LEU A 213 -10.20 -13.18 1.36
N LYS A 214 -9.79 -12.94 0.10
CA LYS A 214 -9.49 -13.98 -0.87
C LYS A 214 -8.01 -14.28 -0.93
N GLU A 215 -7.65 -15.51 -0.63
CA GLU A 215 -6.25 -15.93 -0.59
C GLU A 215 -5.54 -15.71 -1.92
N GLU A 216 -6.18 -16.03 -3.02
CA GLU A 216 -5.60 -15.87 -4.37
C GLU A 216 -5.29 -14.40 -4.66
N GLU A 217 -6.18 -13.48 -4.26
CA GLU A 217 -5.99 -12.05 -4.48
C GLU A 217 -4.90 -11.46 -3.53
N VAL A 218 -4.76 -11.99 -2.32
CA VAL A 218 -3.67 -11.61 -1.40
C VAL A 218 -2.32 -12.08 -1.93
N GLN A 219 -2.23 -13.28 -2.50
CA GLN A 219 -1.00 -13.78 -3.14
C GLN A 219 -0.67 -12.96 -4.39
N GLU A 220 -1.66 -12.63 -5.20
CA GLU A 220 -1.51 -11.78 -6.37
C GLU A 220 -1.00 -10.39 -5.96
N LEU A 221 -1.60 -9.76 -4.93
CA LEU A 221 -1.13 -8.49 -4.36
C LEU A 221 0.36 -8.53 -4.00
N MET A 222 0.81 -9.60 -3.31
CA MET A 222 2.22 -9.72 -2.95
C MET A 222 3.16 -9.85 -4.16
N ASN A 223 2.70 -10.46 -5.25
CA ASN A 223 3.47 -10.54 -6.48
C ASN A 223 3.52 -9.20 -7.21
N ASP A 224 2.37 -8.52 -7.30
CA ASP A 224 2.25 -7.23 -7.95
C ASP A 224 3.05 -6.13 -7.20
N ILE A 225 3.13 -6.20 -5.86
CA ILE A 225 4.03 -5.34 -5.07
C ILE A 225 5.49 -5.54 -5.50
N LYS A 226 5.96 -6.80 -5.62
CA LYS A 226 7.33 -7.09 -6.06
C LYS A 226 7.63 -6.49 -7.44
N ASP A 227 6.66 -6.53 -8.33
CA ASP A 227 6.83 -6.00 -9.68
C ASP A 227 6.84 -4.47 -9.69
N LEU A 228 5.94 -3.81 -8.95
CA LEU A 228 5.95 -2.35 -8.80
C LEU A 228 7.22 -1.83 -8.10
N LEU A 229 7.77 -2.58 -7.16
CA LEU A 229 9.03 -2.21 -6.50
C LEU A 229 10.21 -2.19 -7.50
N LYS A 230 10.20 -3.07 -8.51
CA LYS A 230 11.20 -3.10 -9.58
C LYS A 230 11.01 -2.00 -10.63
N GLU A 231 9.78 -1.48 -10.79
CA GLU A 231 9.52 -0.38 -11.71
C GLU A 231 10.40 0.84 -11.38
N LYS A 232 11.04 1.41 -12.39
CA LYS A 232 11.75 2.67 -12.23
C LYS A 232 10.73 3.79 -11.97
N SER A 233 10.98 4.65 -11.00
CA SER A 233 10.24 5.89 -10.87
C SER A 233 10.52 6.75 -12.10
N VAL A 234 9.55 6.87 -12.99
CA VAL A 234 9.61 7.87 -14.06
C VAL A 234 9.46 9.22 -13.38
N GLN A 235 10.56 9.94 -13.20
CA GLN A 235 10.48 11.35 -12.85
C GLN A 235 9.84 12.05 -14.05
N VAL A 236 8.58 12.40 -13.93
CA VAL A 236 7.96 13.37 -14.84
C VAL A 236 8.64 14.71 -14.51
N SER A 237 9.74 14.98 -15.17
CA SER A 237 10.40 16.28 -15.12
C SER A 237 9.36 17.33 -15.50
N GLY A 238 9.05 18.20 -14.57
CA GLY A 238 8.01 19.22 -14.51
C GLY A 238 7.52 19.72 -15.87
N VAL A 239 6.30 19.35 -16.19
CA VAL A 239 5.43 20.22 -16.99
C VAL A 239 4.92 21.25 -15.98
N SER A 240 5.61 22.38 -15.90
CA SER A 240 5.08 23.58 -15.27
C SER A 240 3.88 24.01 -16.12
N ASN A 241 2.68 23.65 -15.70
CA ASN A 241 1.47 24.20 -16.26
C ASN A 241 1.45 25.69 -15.87
N GLY A 242 1.98 26.52 -16.77
CA GLY A 242 1.90 27.98 -16.70
C GLY A 242 0.48 28.46 -16.93
N TRP A 243 -0.35 28.31 -15.91
CA TRP A 243 -1.63 29.00 -15.79
C TRP A 243 -1.64 29.74 -14.46
N SER A 244 -0.92 30.86 -14.44
CA SER A 244 -1.12 31.90 -13.45
C SER A 244 -2.27 32.80 -13.93
N ASN A 245 -3.49 32.48 -13.55
CA ASN A 245 -4.58 33.45 -13.59
C ASN A 245 -4.53 34.23 -12.29
N THR A 246 -3.85 35.39 -12.30
CA THR A 246 -4.11 36.45 -11.35
C THR A 246 -5.24 37.28 -11.94
N PRO A 247 -6.41 37.42 -11.29
CA PRO A 247 -7.38 38.46 -11.65
C PRO A 247 -6.88 39.80 -11.12
N ASN A 248 -6.96 40.83 -11.99
CA ASN A 248 -6.82 42.23 -11.63
C ASN A 248 -7.95 42.70 -10.70
#